data_f413c8d6b4f175e228c3feeee6b0ee84
#
_entry.id   f413c8d6b4f175e228c3feeee6b0ee84
#
_cell.length_a   1.000
_cell.length_b   1.000
_cell.length_c   1.000
_cell.angle_alpha   90.00
_cell.angle_beta   90.00
_cell.angle_gamma   90.00
#
_symmetry.space_group_name_H-M   'P 1'
#
loop_
_entity.id
_entity.type
_entity.pdbx_description
1 polymer ?
#
loop_
_entity_poly.entity_id
_entity_poly.type
_entity_poly.pdbx_seq_one_letter_code
_entity_poly.pdbx_strand_id
1 'polypeptide(L)'
;VRGNISDRCSVEAVRIEVGGSVGKASLRSIGDIRVAQGLKGTIVQCGGSLHAGNMIDTQATIFDHAVVDEFIINSKVFCGSTLQINATDGYACGGVLQAGNLIRLSNVGLPVDKKRKNKSSNEQEIPPQTLIEVGISLKNRKQFNELEKRARDSLYALQDDLNEITTLMEDLEKTDWNEERDEDYRANKIRTLGELEEKANKNVMSAFSDLRKREAQDEINELNKITGGGVVFITGRIPEGTSVNVRRYRYIVRSNMADKAFSFSENGIQTSSCSELLKDY
;
A
#
# COMPACT_ATOMS: atom_id res chain seq x y z
N VAL A 1 1.24 -26.46 14.74
CA VAL A 1 0.71 -26.14 16.07
C VAL A 1 -0.75 -26.61 16.13
N ARG A 2 -1.12 -27.50 17.08
CA ARG A 2 -2.51 -28.04 17.18
C ARG A 2 -3.51 -27.06 17.79
N GLY A 3 -3.07 -26.07 18.54
CA GLY A 3 -3.91 -25.08 19.22
C GLY A 3 -3.65 -23.67 18.74
N ASN A 4 -3.81 -22.71 19.65
CA ASN A 4 -3.59 -21.28 19.38
C ASN A 4 -2.13 -20.87 19.53
N ILE A 5 -1.74 -19.79 18.88
CA ILE A 5 -0.49 -19.09 19.12
C ILE A 5 -0.82 -17.79 19.88
N SER A 6 -0.26 -17.67 21.08
CA SER A 6 -0.48 -16.53 21.97
C SER A 6 0.27 -15.28 21.51
N ASP A 7 -0.07 -14.15 22.11
CA ASP A 7 0.61 -12.87 21.88
C ASP A 7 2.12 -12.94 22.13
N ARG A 8 2.87 -12.12 21.41
CA ARG A 8 4.34 -11.96 21.50
C ARG A 8 5.15 -13.21 21.10
N CYS A 9 4.51 -14.22 20.50
CA CYS A 9 5.23 -15.36 19.94
C CYS A 9 5.81 -15.00 18.56
N SER A 10 6.93 -15.64 18.22
CA SER A 10 7.49 -15.62 16.87
C SER A 10 7.65 -17.06 16.39
N VAL A 11 7.13 -17.36 15.22
CA VAL A 11 7.22 -18.69 14.59
C VAL A 11 7.85 -18.53 13.22
N GLU A 12 8.93 -19.27 13.00
CA GLU A 12 9.63 -19.31 11.72
C GLU A 12 9.79 -20.77 11.29
N ALA A 13 9.35 -21.11 10.07
CA ALA A 13 9.39 -22.47 9.54
C ALA A 13 9.29 -22.48 8.01
N VAL A 14 9.58 -23.64 7.39
CA VAL A 14 9.35 -23.81 5.96
C VAL A 14 7.85 -23.75 5.63
N ARG A 15 7.01 -24.35 6.48
CA ARG A 15 5.55 -24.33 6.40
C ARG A 15 4.95 -24.19 7.79
N ILE A 16 3.87 -23.43 7.93
CA ILE A 16 3.21 -23.20 9.20
C ILE A 16 1.75 -23.65 9.10
N GLU A 17 1.34 -24.55 10.00
CA GLU A 17 -0.05 -24.94 10.17
C GLU A 17 -0.46 -24.70 11.62
N VAL A 18 -1.55 -23.95 11.83
CA VAL A 18 -2.11 -23.62 13.13
C VAL A 18 -3.57 -24.07 13.17
N GLY A 19 -3.90 -25.00 14.09
CA GLY A 19 -5.23 -25.53 14.24
C GLY A 19 -6.23 -24.62 14.96
N GLY A 20 -5.75 -23.52 15.52
CA GLY A 20 -6.56 -22.51 16.21
C GLY A 20 -6.35 -21.12 15.64
N SER A 21 -6.37 -20.12 16.53
CA SER A 21 -6.15 -18.70 16.21
C SER A 21 -4.74 -18.26 16.55
N VAL A 22 -4.33 -17.11 15.98
CA VAL A 22 -3.05 -16.46 16.24
C VAL A 22 -3.33 -15.05 16.75
N GLY A 23 -2.77 -14.73 17.92
CA GLY A 23 -2.81 -13.40 18.52
C GLY A 23 -1.80 -12.43 17.93
N LYS A 24 -1.38 -11.43 18.73
CA LYS A 24 -0.35 -10.45 18.33
C LYS A 24 1.03 -11.10 18.25
N ALA A 25 1.27 -11.87 17.20
CA ALA A 25 2.46 -12.69 16.99
C ALA A 25 3.09 -12.40 15.62
N SER A 26 4.29 -12.94 15.38
CA SER A 26 4.95 -12.90 14.08
C SER A 26 5.02 -14.31 13.49
N LEU A 27 4.54 -14.47 12.27
CA LEU A 27 4.65 -15.70 11.49
C LEU A 27 5.51 -15.46 10.26
N ARG A 28 6.56 -16.25 10.09
CA ARG A 28 7.41 -16.21 8.91
C ARG A 28 7.55 -17.60 8.31
N SER A 29 7.21 -17.75 7.04
CA SER A 29 7.34 -19.01 6.30
C SER A 29 7.97 -18.79 4.94
N ILE A 30 8.81 -19.73 4.48
CA ILE A 30 9.32 -19.78 3.11
C ILE A 30 8.22 -20.30 2.16
N GLY A 31 7.39 -21.23 2.63
CA GLY A 31 6.24 -21.79 1.91
C GLY A 31 4.92 -21.29 2.50
N ASP A 32 3.92 -22.18 2.51
CA ASP A 32 2.55 -21.84 2.88
C ASP A 32 2.35 -21.63 4.37
N ILE A 33 1.34 -20.81 4.70
CA ILE A 33 0.81 -20.64 6.05
C ILE A 33 -0.69 -20.97 6.02
N ARG A 34 -1.12 -21.85 6.92
CA ARG A 34 -2.54 -22.17 7.14
C ARG A 34 -2.92 -21.93 8.60
N VAL A 35 -3.95 -21.13 8.83
CA VAL A 35 -4.50 -20.85 10.16
C VAL A 35 -5.98 -21.19 10.13
N ALA A 36 -6.39 -22.20 10.88
CA ALA A 36 -7.76 -22.72 10.80
C ALA A 36 -8.84 -21.73 11.26
N GLN A 37 -8.50 -20.86 12.22
CA GLN A 37 -9.45 -19.84 12.70
C GLN A 37 -9.05 -18.47 12.19
N GLY A 38 -8.40 -17.64 13.00
CA GLY A 38 -8.15 -16.27 12.59
C GLY A 38 -6.81 -15.73 13.03
N LEU A 39 -6.45 -14.63 12.41
CA LEU A 39 -5.28 -13.81 12.70
C LEU A 39 -5.74 -12.50 13.34
N LYS A 40 -5.19 -12.14 14.51
CA LYS A 40 -5.54 -10.90 15.19
C LYS A 40 -4.30 -10.13 15.65
N GLY A 41 -4.07 -8.97 15.05
CA GLY A 41 -2.90 -8.15 15.35
C GLY A 41 -1.58 -8.80 14.94
N THR A 42 -1.61 -9.73 13.99
CA THR A 42 -0.49 -10.59 13.60
C THR A 42 0.32 -9.95 12.48
N ILE A 43 1.63 -10.16 12.48
CA ILE A 43 2.51 -9.84 11.36
C ILE A 43 2.83 -11.15 10.63
N VAL A 44 2.50 -11.22 9.34
CA VAL A 44 2.67 -12.42 8.50
C VAL A 44 3.61 -12.12 7.33
N GLN A 45 4.63 -12.97 7.17
CA GLN A 45 5.48 -13.03 5.97
C GLN A 45 5.42 -14.45 5.42
N CYS A 46 4.77 -14.61 4.28
CA CYS A 46 4.49 -15.90 3.65
C CYS A 46 5.12 -15.95 2.26
N GLY A 47 6.07 -16.85 2.04
CA GLY A 47 6.73 -17.06 0.76
C GLY A 47 5.90 -17.88 -0.25
N GLY A 48 4.86 -18.56 0.21
CA GLY A 48 3.85 -19.25 -0.59
C GLY A 48 2.48 -18.62 -0.43
N SER A 49 1.45 -19.44 -0.24
CA SER A 49 0.06 -19.02 -0.08
C SER A 49 -0.37 -18.99 1.40
N LEU A 50 -1.24 -18.02 1.73
CA LEU A 50 -1.86 -17.90 3.04
C LEU A 50 -3.32 -18.34 2.97
N HIS A 51 -3.74 -19.20 3.91
CA HIS A 51 -5.14 -19.49 4.17
C HIS A 51 -5.46 -19.20 5.64
N ALA A 52 -6.48 -18.39 5.90
CA ALA A 52 -6.94 -18.03 7.25
C ALA A 52 -8.46 -17.95 7.31
N GLY A 53 -9.05 -18.30 8.47
CA GLY A 53 -10.49 -18.15 8.69
C GLY A 53 -10.91 -16.67 8.59
N ASN A 54 -10.25 -15.80 9.36
CA ASN A 54 -10.46 -14.35 9.28
C ASN A 54 -9.19 -13.57 9.63
N MET A 55 -9.20 -12.25 9.36
CA MET A 55 -8.08 -11.36 9.64
C MET A 55 -8.58 -10.07 10.29
N ILE A 56 -8.00 -9.70 11.43
CA ILE A 56 -8.31 -8.48 12.18
C ILE A 56 -7.00 -7.78 12.54
N ASP A 57 -6.87 -6.49 12.28
CA ASP A 57 -5.69 -5.67 12.62
C ASP A 57 -4.36 -6.32 12.20
N THR A 58 -4.37 -7.09 11.11
CA THR A 58 -3.26 -7.93 10.65
C THR A 58 -2.49 -7.25 9.53
N GLN A 59 -1.16 -7.41 9.56
CA GLN A 59 -0.30 -7.02 8.45
C GLN A 59 0.28 -8.28 7.80
N ALA A 60 -0.11 -8.56 6.56
CA ALA A 60 0.30 -9.75 5.84
C ALA A 60 0.99 -9.40 4.51
N THR A 61 2.16 -9.98 4.29
CA THR A 61 2.85 -9.98 3.00
C THR A 61 2.94 -11.41 2.51
N ILE A 62 2.26 -11.72 1.40
CA ILE A 62 2.08 -13.04 0.85
C ILE A 62 2.61 -13.04 -0.57
N PHE A 63 3.49 -13.97 -0.90
CA PHE A 63 4.15 -13.96 -2.20
C PHE A 63 3.23 -14.50 -3.31
N ASP A 64 2.33 -15.41 -2.99
CA ASP A 64 1.44 -16.05 -3.96
C ASP A 64 -0.04 -15.70 -3.70
N HIS A 65 -0.87 -16.60 -3.19
CA HIS A 65 -2.30 -16.40 -3.00
C HIS A 65 -2.68 -16.16 -1.53
N ALA A 66 -3.68 -15.33 -1.31
CA ALA A 66 -4.32 -15.14 -0.01
C ALA A 66 -5.80 -15.56 -0.07
N VAL A 67 -6.17 -16.51 0.75
CA VAL A 67 -7.54 -16.99 0.88
C VAL A 67 -8.00 -16.76 2.31
N VAL A 68 -9.10 -16.03 2.48
CA VAL A 68 -9.72 -15.78 3.77
C VAL A 68 -11.15 -16.29 3.71
N ASP A 69 -11.55 -17.09 4.71
CA ASP A 69 -12.85 -17.74 4.64
C ASP A 69 -14.00 -16.77 4.95
N GLU A 70 -13.86 -15.90 5.96
CA GLU A 70 -14.98 -15.12 6.46
C GLU A 70 -14.85 -13.62 6.19
N PHE A 71 -13.87 -12.94 6.80
CA PHE A 71 -13.76 -11.48 6.71
C PHE A 71 -12.35 -10.96 6.94
N ILE A 72 -12.12 -9.71 6.49
CA ILE A 72 -10.91 -8.94 6.72
C ILE A 72 -11.27 -7.57 7.30
N ILE A 73 -10.77 -7.25 8.50
CA ILE A 73 -11.03 -5.97 9.18
C ILE A 73 -9.72 -5.27 9.50
N ASN A 74 -9.64 -3.95 9.19
CA ASN A 74 -8.53 -3.05 9.52
C ASN A 74 -7.14 -3.61 9.18
N SER A 75 -7.04 -4.46 8.16
CA SER A 75 -5.82 -5.20 7.85
C SER A 75 -5.12 -4.66 6.63
N LYS A 76 -3.79 -4.82 6.60
CA LYS A 76 -2.95 -4.51 5.45
C LYS A 76 -2.50 -5.82 4.82
N VAL A 77 -3.14 -6.21 3.73
CA VAL A 77 -2.85 -7.48 3.03
C VAL A 77 -2.24 -7.20 1.68
N PHE A 78 -1.01 -7.63 1.50
CA PHE A 78 -0.26 -7.54 0.25
C PHE A 78 -0.05 -8.94 -0.30
N CYS A 79 -0.64 -9.21 -1.46
CA CYS A 79 -0.63 -10.51 -2.10
C CYS A 79 -0.01 -10.41 -3.50
N GLY A 80 0.87 -11.36 -3.84
CA GLY A 80 1.58 -11.35 -5.13
C GLY A 80 0.67 -11.70 -6.32
N SER A 81 -0.37 -12.50 -6.10
CA SER A 81 -1.24 -12.97 -7.15
C SER A 81 -2.72 -12.69 -6.87
N THR A 82 -3.42 -13.51 -6.12
CA THR A 82 -4.86 -13.43 -5.91
C THR A 82 -5.21 -13.32 -4.43
N LEU A 83 -6.07 -12.37 -4.08
CA LEU A 83 -6.70 -12.24 -2.78
C LEU A 83 -8.20 -12.53 -2.91
N GLN A 84 -8.73 -13.49 -2.13
CA GLN A 84 -10.16 -13.78 -2.14
C GLN A 84 -10.73 -14.00 -0.75
N ILE A 85 -12.03 -13.64 -0.57
CA ILE A 85 -12.86 -14.01 0.56
C ILE A 85 -13.87 -15.03 0.06
N ASN A 86 -13.93 -16.20 0.74
CA ASN A 86 -14.75 -17.33 0.27
C ASN A 86 -16.24 -17.24 0.65
N ALA A 87 -16.54 -16.72 1.86
CA ALA A 87 -17.93 -16.65 2.31
C ALA A 87 -18.79 -15.74 1.43
N THR A 88 -20.01 -16.16 1.12
CA THR A 88 -20.98 -15.38 0.33
C THR A 88 -21.43 -14.11 1.02
N ASP A 89 -21.46 -14.09 2.34
CA ASP A 89 -21.71 -12.93 3.21
C ASP A 89 -20.43 -12.33 3.80
N GLY A 90 -19.25 -12.83 3.34
CA GLY A 90 -17.95 -12.34 3.73
C GLY A 90 -17.74 -10.88 3.39
N TYR A 91 -16.87 -10.19 4.12
CA TYR A 91 -16.66 -8.77 3.91
C TYR A 91 -15.24 -8.30 4.22
N ALA A 92 -14.88 -7.21 3.59
CA ALA A 92 -13.66 -6.47 3.90
C ALA A 92 -14.01 -5.05 4.38
N CYS A 93 -13.47 -4.63 5.52
CA CYS A 93 -13.75 -3.32 6.10
C CYS A 93 -12.52 -2.66 6.68
N GLY A 94 -12.14 -1.51 6.16
CA GLY A 94 -10.95 -0.76 6.57
C GLY A 94 -9.63 -1.38 6.11
N GLY A 95 -8.57 -0.57 6.12
CA GLY A 95 -7.24 -1.00 5.76
C GLY A 95 -6.96 -1.01 4.26
N VAL A 96 -5.94 -1.78 3.85
CA VAL A 96 -5.45 -1.84 2.47
C VAL A 96 -5.40 -3.29 2.00
N LEU A 97 -6.08 -3.57 0.91
CA LEU A 97 -6.09 -4.87 0.25
C LEU A 97 -5.42 -4.74 -1.11
N GLN A 98 -4.34 -5.46 -1.31
CA GLN A 98 -3.58 -5.37 -2.54
C GLN A 98 -3.25 -6.74 -3.10
N ALA A 99 -3.46 -6.91 -4.41
CA ALA A 99 -3.07 -8.10 -5.14
C ALA A 99 -2.43 -7.77 -6.49
N GLY A 100 -1.56 -8.68 -6.96
CA GLY A 100 -0.93 -8.54 -8.27
C GLY A 100 -1.95 -8.66 -9.41
N ASN A 101 -2.82 -9.67 -9.35
CA ASN A 101 -3.67 -10.03 -10.47
C ASN A 101 -5.17 -9.85 -10.18
N LEU A 102 -5.66 -10.35 -9.05
CA LEU A 102 -7.08 -10.48 -8.81
C LEU A 102 -7.43 -10.24 -7.36
N ILE A 103 -8.47 -9.45 -7.10
CA ILE A 103 -9.15 -9.40 -5.81
C ILE A 103 -10.61 -9.80 -6.00
N ARG A 104 -11.05 -10.80 -5.21
CA ARG A 104 -12.43 -11.26 -5.19
C ARG A 104 -13.01 -11.12 -3.78
N LEU A 105 -14.00 -10.25 -3.65
CA LEU A 105 -14.68 -9.96 -2.40
C LEU A 105 -16.18 -10.20 -2.56
N SER A 106 -16.83 -10.62 -1.47
CA SER A 106 -18.29 -10.66 -1.43
C SER A 106 -18.86 -9.28 -1.12
N ASN A 107 -18.42 -8.65 -0.02
CA ASN A 107 -18.88 -7.30 0.35
C ASN A 107 -17.73 -6.43 0.80
N VAL A 108 -17.92 -5.12 0.70
CA VAL A 108 -17.03 -4.08 1.27
C VAL A 108 -17.81 -3.30 2.32
N GLY A 109 -17.15 -2.97 3.45
CA GLY A 109 -17.76 -2.35 4.62
C GLY A 109 -18.40 -3.36 5.57
N LEU A 110 -18.76 -2.90 6.75
CA LEU A 110 -19.39 -3.74 7.78
C LEU A 110 -20.79 -4.20 7.34
N PRO A 111 -21.18 -5.43 7.71
CA PRO A 111 -22.55 -5.91 7.47
C PRO A 111 -23.57 -4.97 8.16
N VAL A 112 -24.63 -4.65 7.45
CA VAL A 112 -25.73 -3.85 8.00
C VAL A 112 -26.56 -4.74 8.91
N ASP A 113 -26.38 -4.63 10.22
CA ASP A 113 -27.21 -5.32 11.20
C ASP A 113 -28.67 -4.92 11.00
N LYS A 114 -29.49 -5.84 10.52
CA LYS A 114 -30.94 -5.64 10.33
C LYS A 114 -31.66 -5.26 11.63
N LYS A 115 -31.03 -5.46 12.81
CA LYS A 115 -31.58 -5.16 14.13
C LYS A 115 -31.30 -3.73 14.63
N ARG A 116 -30.40 -2.97 13.99
CA ARG A 116 -30.08 -1.59 14.41
C ARG A 116 -31.05 -0.51 13.90
N LYS A 117 -32.12 -0.87 13.21
CA LYS A 117 -33.14 0.09 12.76
C LYS A 117 -33.89 0.87 13.86
N ASN A 118 -33.71 0.54 15.13
CA ASN A 118 -34.45 1.12 16.26
C ASN A 118 -33.59 1.88 17.29
N LYS A 119 -32.34 2.18 17.02
CA LYS A 119 -31.57 3.08 17.88
C LYS A 119 -31.32 4.40 17.12
N SER A 120 -32.08 5.41 17.49
CA SER A 120 -31.84 6.81 17.22
C SER A 120 -30.56 7.25 17.94
N SER A 121 -29.43 7.09 17.34
CA SER A 121 -28.20 7.77 17.75
C SER A 121 -27.63 8.49 16.54
N ASN A 122 -27.54 9.80 16.65
CA ASN A 122 -27.03 10.76 15.66
C ASN A 122 -25.51 10.65 15.40
N GLU A 123 -24.88 9.57 15.78
CA GLU A 123 -23.48 9.28 15.43
C GLU A 123 -23.47 8.29 14.28
N GLN A 124 -23.45 8.80 13.06
CA GLN A 124 -23.02 8.05 11.89
C GLN A 124 -21.52 7.79 12.07
N GLU A 125 -21.16 6.66 12.69
CA GLU A 125 -19.80 6.14 12.58
C GLU A 125 -19.50 5.95 11.10
N ILE A 126 -18.67 6.83 10.54
CA ILE A 126 -18.16 6.68 9.18
C ILE A 126 -17.37 5.38 9.17
N PRO A 127 -17.79 4.35 8.41
CA PRO A 127 -17.06 3.10 8.38
C PRO A 127 -15.64 3.35 7.89
N PRO A 128 -14.63 2.68 8.47
CA PRO A 128 -13.25 2.86 8.05
C PRO A 128 -13.12 2.58 6.55
N GLN A 129 -12.50 3.52 5.83
CA GLN A 129 -12.34 3.43 4.39
C GLN A 129 -11.46 2.22 4.02
N THR A 130 -11.92 1.45 3.05
CA THR A 130 -11.16 0.34 2.48
C THR A 130 -10.51 0.78 1.18
N LEU A 131 -9.19 0.63 1.09
CA LEU A 131 -8.44 0.82 -0.14
C LEU A 131 -8.19 -0.55 -0.79
N ILE A 132 -8.63 -0.69 -2.03
CA ILE A 132 -8.46 -1.92 -2.82
C ILE A 132 -7.56 -1.62 -4.01
N GLU A 133 -6.48 -2.36 -4.17
CA GLU A 133 -5.50 -2.14 -5.23
C GLU A 133 -5.16 -3.44 -5.97
N VAL A 134 -5.17 -3.40 -7.29
CA VAL A 134 -4.76 -4.53 -8.15
C VAL A 134 -3.85 -4.08 -9.29
N GLY A 135 -3.09 -5.04 -9.81
CA GLY A 135 -2.26 -4.86 -10.99
C GLY A 135 -0.85 -4.34 -10.68
N ILE A 136 -0.39 -4.39 -9.43
CA ILE A 136 0.98 -4.09 -9.03
C ILE A 136 1.58 -5.33 -8.37
N SER A 137 2.59 -5.94 -8.99
CA SER A 137 3.26 -7.10 -8.41
C SER A 137 4.12 -6.72 -7.22
N LEU A 138 4.27 -7.61 -6.23
CA LEU A 138 5.14 -7.40 -5.06
C LEU A 138 6.59 -7.13 -5.45
N LYS A 139 7.09 -7.78 -6.51
CA LYS A 139 8.45 -7.59 -7.02
C LYS A 139 8.66 -6.16 -7.53
N ASN A 140 7.74 -5.67 -8.33
CA ASN A 140 7.79 -4.32 -8.89
C ASN A 140 7.56 -3.25 -7.80
N ARG A 141 6.71 -3.53 -6.82
CA ARG A 141 6.47 -2.62 -5.70
C ARG A 141 7.70 -2.38 -4.84
N LYS A 142 8.52 -3.41 -4.60
CA LYS A 142 9.76 -3.25 -3.83
C LYS A 142 10.72 -2.29 -4.55
N GLN A 143 10.91 -2.46 -5.85
CA GLN A 143 11.70 -1.53 -6.67
C GLN A 143 11.10 -0.13 -6.70
N PHE A 144 9.79 -0.01 -6.84
CA PHE A 144 9.07 1.25 -6.82
C PHE A 144 9.23 1.98 -5.49
N ASN A 145 9.05 1.30 -4.35
CA ASN A 145 9.25 1.89 -3.03
C ASN A 145 10.70 2.32 -2.78
N GLU A 146 11.66 1.58 -3.30
CA GLU A 146 13.08 1.95 -3.22
C GLU A 146 13.38 3.22 -4.02
N LEU A 147 12.84 3.36 -5.23
CA LEU A 147 12.98 4.57 -6.05
C LEU A 147 12.27 5.77 -5.40
N GLU A 148 11.07 5.56 -4.87
CA GLU A 148 10.35 6.61 -4.15
C GLU A 148 11.10 7.06 -2.89
N LYS A 149 11.67 6.12 -2.14
CA LYS A 149 12.49 6.45 -0.98
C LYS A 149 13.72 7.27 -1.37
N ARG A 150 14.46 6.84 -2.41
CA ARG A 150 15.63 7.56 -2.90
C ARG A 150 15.30 8.98 -3.36
N ALA A 151 14.20 9.15 -4.12
CA ALA A 151 13.74 10.45 -4.55
C ALA A 151 13.40 11.36 -3.36
N ARG A 152 12.75 10.81 -2.33
CA ARG A 152 12.42 11.54 -1.09
C ARG A 152 13.67 11.93 -0.31
N ASP A 153 14.62 11.00 -0.15
CA ASP A 153 15.88 11.26 0.56
C ASP A 153 16.69 12.36 -0.17
N SER A 154 16.69 12.35 -1.51
CA SER A 154 17.33 13.42 -2.32
C SER A 154 16.64 14.77 -2.15
N LEU A 155 15.31 14.80 -2.02
CA LEU A 155 14.57 16.04 -1.78
C LEU A 155 14.82 16.60 -0.37
N TYR A 156 14.93 15.77 0.64
CA TYR A 156 15.30 16.23 2.00
C TYR A 156 16.72 16.77 2.03
N ALA A 157 17.69 16.08 1.41
CA ALA A 157 19.05 16.59 1.31
C ALA A 157 19.11 17.95 0.60
N LEU A 158 18.32 18.14 -0.45
CA LEU A 158 18.21 19.44 -1.13
C LEU A 158 17.61 20.52 -0.23
N GLN A 159 16.60 20.19 0.57
CA GLN A 159 16.01 21.13 1.52
C GLN A 159 17.01 21.58 2.58
N ASP A 160 17.83 20.67 3.09
CA ASP A 160 18.89 20.97 4.05
C ASP A 160 19.98 21.86 3.43
N ASP A 161 20.43 21.54 2.21
CA ASP A 161 21.40 22.35 1.48
C ASP A 161 20.87 23.78 1.22
N LEU A 162 19.58 23.93 0.85
CA LEU A 162 18.95 25.24 0.65
C LEU A 162 18.85 26.04 1.95
N ASN A 163 18.55 25.39 3.08
CA ASN A 163 18.51 26.05 4.37
C ASN A 163 19.90 26.58 4.78
N GLU A 164 20.95 25.78 4.53
CA GLU A 164 22.34 26.15 4.81
C GLU A 164 22.78 27.33 3.94
N ILE A 165 22.47 27.31 2.63
CA ILE A 165 22.72 28.43 1.71
C ILE A 165 22.03 29.71 2.19
N THR A 166 20.75 29.62 2.59
CA THR A 166 19.99 30.77 3.08
C THR A 166 20.64 31.37 4.32
N THR A 167 21.05 30.51 5.28
CA THR A 167 21.74 30.97 6.50
C THR A 167 23.04 31.67 6.19
N LEU A 168 23.85 31.13 5.29
CA LEU A 168 25.12 31.75 4.87
C LEU A 168 24.90 33.08 4.15
N MET A 169 23.88 33.20 3.32
CA MET A 169 23.53 34.45 2.64
C MET A 169 23.09 35.51 3.67
N GLU A 170 22.25 35.16 4.64
CA GLU A 170 21.85 36.08 5.72
C GLU A 170 23.04 36.54 6.57
N ASP A 171 23.96 35.63 6.86
CA ASP A 171 25.19 35.99 7.57
C ASP A 171 26.07 36.96 6.75
N LEU A 172 26.18 36.76 5.44
CA LEU A 172 26.91 37.64 4.57
C LEU A 172 26.28 39.05 4.48
N GLU A 173 24.93 39.13 4.50
CA GLU A 173 24.23 40.42 4.46
C GLU A 173 24.29 41.18 5.78
N LYS A 174 24.28 40.48 6.93
CA LYS A 174 24.24 41.06 8.27
C LYS A 174 25.62 41.43 8.83
N THR A 175 26.69 40.96 8.21
CA THR A 175 28.06 41.20 8.70
C THR A 175 28.53 42.58 8.25
N ASP A 176 28.82 43.46 9.21
CA ASP A 176 29.46 44.79 8.96
C ASP A 176 30.94 44.55 8.62
N TRP A 177 31.27 44.71 7.33
CA TRP A 177 32.61 44.43 6.79
C TRP A 177 33.57 45.56 7.09
N ASN A 178 34.60 45.34 7.88
CA ASN A 178 35.74 46.23 8.09
C ASN A 178 36.85 45.85 7.10
N GLU A 179 37.33 46.82 6.31
CA GLU A 179 37.95 46.65 4.98
C GLU A 179 39.22 45.76 4.89
N GLU A 180 39.93 45.45 5.93
CA GLU A 180 41.20 44.70 5.83
C GLU A 180 41.24 43.31 6.54
N ARG A 181 40.37 43.05 7.50
CA ARG A 181 40.39 41.76 8.27
C ARG A 181 39.43 40.71 7.75
N ASP A 182 38.45 41.07 6.95
CA ASP A 182 37.31 40.24 6.63
C ASP A 182 37.33 39.65 5.21
N GLU A 183 38.35 40.00 4.39
CA GLU A 183 38.44 39.55 3.00
C GLU A 183 38.60 38.03 2.88
N ASP A 184 39.45 37.43 3.71
CA ASP A 184 39.65 35.98 3.75
C ASP A 184 38.42 35.22 4.26
N TYR A 185 37.72 35.80 5.25
CA TYR A 185 36.48 35.23 5.77
C TYR A 185 35.36 35.28 4.72
N ARG A 186 35.23 36.40 4.01
CA ARG A 186 34.28 36.56 2.91
C ARG A 186 34.58 35.62 1.76
N ALA A 187 35.84 35.51 1.35
CA ALA A 187 36.27 34.58 0.30
C ALA A 187 35.96 33.11 0.67
N ASN A 188 36.20 32.72 1.91
CA ASN A 188 35.86 31.39 2.39
C ASN A 188 34.34 31.13 2.35
N LYS A 189 33.50 32.07 2.79
CA LYS A 189 32.04 31.93 2.73
C LYS A 189 31.51 31.84 1.30
N ILE A 190 32.04 32.67 0.38
CA ILE A 190 31.67 32.59 -1.04
C ILE A 190 32.07 31.25 -1.65
N ARG A 191 33.24 30.71 -1.29
CA ARG A 191 33.65 29.37 -1.73
C ARG A 191 32.69 28.29 -1.20
N THR A 192 32.35 28.34 0.07
CA THR A 192 31.39 27.39 0.69
C THR A 192 30.04 27.46 0.03
N LEU A 193 29.53 28.64 -0.31
CA LEU A 193 28.30 28.82 -1.07
C LEU A 193 28.38 28.14 -2.44
N GLY A 194 29.47 28.31 -3.18
CA GLY A 194 29.68 27.66 -4.48
C GLY A 194 29.68 26.12 -4.37
N GLU A 195 30.33 25.59 -3.33
CA GLU A 195 30.35 24.14 -3.05
C GLU A 195 28.95 23.61 -2.71
N LEU A 196 28.15 24.37 -1.94
CA LEU A 196 26.78 24.00 -1.57
C LEU A 196 25.82 24.10 -2.76
N GLU A 197 25.98 25.12 -3.62
CA GLU A 197 25.19 25.23 -4.87
C GLU A 197 25.48 24.05 -5.80
N GLU A 198 26.73 23.64 -5.95
CA GLU A 198 27.09 22.48 -6.78
C GLU A 198 26.48 21.21 -6.21
N LYS A 199 26.53 21.02 -4.88
CA LYS A 199 25.94 19.89 -4.17
C LYS A 199 24.41 19.87 -4.32
N ALA A 200 23.74 21.02 -4.16
CA ALA A 200 22.31 21.16 -4.34
C ALA A 200 21.89 20.81 -5.79
N ASN A 201 22.61 21.33 -6.80
CA ASN A 201 22.37 20.98 -8.20
C ASN A 201 22.52 19.47 -8.48
N LYS A 202 23.53 18.83 -7.88
CA LYS A 202 23.73 17.38 -8.00
C LYS A 202 22.58 16.58 -7.38
N ASN A 203 22.05 17.03 -6.23
CA ASN A 203 20.89 16.42 -5.58
C ASN A 203 19.62 16.58 -6.40
N VAL A 204 19.38 17.74 -7.01
CA VAL A 204 18.28 17.98 -7.96
C VAL A 204 18.36 17.03 -9.15
N MET A 205 19.52 16.91 -9.78
CA MET A 205 19.73 16.01 -10.92
C MET A 205 19.53 14.53 -10.55
N SER A 206 19.95 14.12 -9.35
CA SER A 206 19.70 12.77 -8.83
C SER A 206 18.22 12.52 -8.65
N ALA A 207 17.48 13.44 -8.01
CA ALA A 207 16.04 13.32 -7.79
C ALA A 207 15.26 13.21 -9.12
N PHE A 208 15.61 14.05 -10.11
CA PHE A 208 15.00 13.96 -11.45
C PHE A 208 15.33 12.64 -12.17
N SER A 209 16.56 12.13 -12.04
CA SER A 209 16.94 10.84 -12.61
C SER A 209 16.11 9.70 -12.01
N ASP A 210 15.90 9.71 -10.68
CA ASP A 210 15.15 8.68 -9.99
C ASP A 210 13.63 8.76 -10.29
N LEU A 211 13.08 9.96 -10.45
CA LEU A 211 11.71 10.16 -10.93
C LEU A 211 11.51 9.62 -12.35
N ARG A 212 12.43 9.90 -13.28
CA ARG A 212 12.38 9.36 -14.65
C ARG A 212 12.48 7.83 -14.68
N LYS A 213 13.33 7.23 -13.84
CA LYS A 213 13.41 5.76 -13.71
C LYS A 213 12.11 5.16 -13.20
N ARG A 214 11.44 5.85 -12.27
CA ARG A 214 10.13 5.46 -11.76
C ARG A 214 9.06 5.49 -12.86
N GLU A 215 8.99 6.58 -13.65
CA GLU A 215 8.07 6.70 -14.77
C GLU A 215 8.31 5.61 -15.83
N ALA A 216 9.58 5.37 -16.21
CA ALA A 216 9.94 4.30 -17.14
C ALA A 216 9.59 2.91 -16.58
N GLN A 217 9.75 2.68 -15.27
CA GLN A 217 9.36 1.42 -14.64
C GLN A 217 7.84 1.24 -14.64
N ASP A 218 7.07 2.33 -14.49
CA ASP A 218 5.61 2.29 -14.59
C ASP A 218 5.16 1.95 -16.02
N GLU A 219 5.80 2.53 -17.05
CA GLU A 219 5.54 2.18 -18.45
C GLU A 219 5.86 0.71 -18.76
N ILE A 220 7.01 0.20 -18.29
CA ILE A 220 7.39 -1.22 -18.44
C ILE A 220 6.38 -2.11 -17.71
N ASN A 221 5.93 -1.70 -16.52
CA ASN A 221 4.92 -2.42 -15.78
C ASN A 221 3.58 -2.44 -16.52
N GLU A 222 3.21 -1.38 -17.22
CA GLU A 222 2.01 -1.34 -18.06
C GLU A 222 2.14 -2.24 -19.28
N LEU A 223 3.26 -2.21 -19.98
CA LEU A 223 3.52 -3.09 -21.13
C LEU A 223 3.50 -4.58 -20.75
N ASN A 224 4.08 -4.92 -19.60
CA ASN A 224 4.05 -6.30 -19.08
C ASN A 224 2.66 -6.74 -18.58
N LYS A 225 1.73 -5.82 -18.40
CA LYS A 225 0.37 -6.07 -17.88
C LYS A 225 -0.68 -6.25 -18.97
N ILE A 226 -0.33 -6.07 -20.24
CA ILE A 226 -1.25 -6.32 -21.38
C ILE A 226 -1.66 -7.81 -21.43
N THR A 227 -0.94 -8.70 -20.74
CA THR A 227 -1.18 -10.14 -20.74
C THR A 227 -1.99 -10.69 -19.57
N GLY A 228 -2.65 -9.87 -18.76
CA GLY A 228 -3.59 -10.40 -17.77
C GLY A 228 -3.45 -9.79 -16.38
N GLY A 229 -4.56 -9.55 -15.76
CA GLY A 229 -4.64 -9.22 -14.36
C GLY A 229 -4.90 -7.75 -14.04
N GLY A 230 -5.25 -7.50 -12.84
CA GLY A 230 -5.71 -6.21 -12.36
C GLY A 230 -7.23 -6.10 -12.42
N VAL A 231 -7.93 -7.13 -11.95
CA VAL A 231 -9.38 -7.13 -11.85
C VAL A 231 -9.81 -7.24 -10.40
N VAL A 232 -10.80 -6.45 -10.03
CA VAL A 232 -11.49 -6.53 -8.74
C VAL A 232 -12.92 -6.96 -8.98
N PHE A 233 -13.35 -8.07 -8.39
CA PHE A 233 -14.74 -8.50 -8.35
C PHE A 233 -15.30 -8.26 -6.96
N ILE A 234 -16.44 -7.57 -6.87
CA ILE A 234 -17.21 -7.40 -5.64
C ILE A 234 -18.66 -7.75 -5.96
N THR A 235 -19.09 -8.93 -5.56
CA THR A 235 -20.40 -9.48 -5.90
C THR A 235 -21.56 -8.88 -5.11
N GLY A 236 -21.28 -8.35 -3.93
CA GLY A 236 -22.28 -7.73 -3.07
C GLY A 236 -22.08 -6.22 -2.93
N ARG A 237 -22.27 -5.73 -1.73
CA ARG A 237 -22.32 -4.29 -1.44
C ARG A 237 -20.97 -3.61 -1.52
N ILE A 238 -20.98 -2.42 -2.11
CA ILE A 238 -19.82 -1.50 -2.18
C ILE A 238 -20.31 -0.13 -1.68
N PRO A 239 -19.89 0.31 -0.48
CA PRO A 239 -20.34 1.58 0.07
C PRO A 239 -19.69 2.76 -0.65
N GLU A 240 -20.36 3.90 -0.60
CA GLU A 240 -19.81 5.18 -1.00
C GLU A 240 -18.50 5.47 -0.27
N GLY A 241 -17.54 6.12 -0.94
CA GLY A 241 -16.20 6.41 -0.41
C GLY A 241 -15.19 5.27 -0.56
N THR A 242 -15.61 4.06 -0.98
CA THR A 242 -14.66 2.97 -1.28
C THR A 242 -13.72 3.39 -2.40
N SER A 243 -12.42 3.22 -2.19
CA SER A 243 -11.40 3.51 -3.19
C SER A 243 -10.90 2.22 -3.84
N VAL A 244 -11.03 2.13 -5.15
CA VAL A 244 -10.54 1.01 -5.96
C VAL A 244 -9.48 1.52 -6.91
N ASN A 245 -8.27 1.00 -6.77
CA ASN A 245 -7.16 1.29 -7.67
C ASN A 245 -6.93 0.08 -8.57
N VAL A 246 -6.97 0.29 -9.88
CA VAL A 246 -6.57 -0.71 -10.86
C VAL A 246 -5.33 -0.17 -11.56
N ARG A 247 -4.20 -0.79 -11.33
CA ARG A 247 -2.89 -0.27 -11.73
C ARG A 247 -2.65 1.11 -11.10
N ARG A 248 -2.37 2.16 -11.87
CA ARG A 248 -2.19 3.55 -11.42
C ARG A 248 -3.48 4.36 -11.34
N TYR A 249 -4.57 3.84 -11.89
CA TYR A 249 -5.83 4.57 -11.97
C TYR A 249 -6.66 4.35 -10.72
N ARG A 250 -7.27 5.42 -10.23
CA ARG A 250 -8.09 5.42 -9.04
C ARG A 250 -9.55 5.67 -9.38
N TYR A 251 -10.43 4.83 -8.86
CA TYR A 251 -11.87 5.00 -8.89
C TYR A 251 -12.40 5.16 -7.47
N ILE A 252 -13.16 6.23 -7.22
CA ILE A 252 -13.83 6.46 -5.95
C ILE A 252 -15.33 6.23 -6.17
N VAL A 253 -15.89 5.32 -5.38
CA VAL A 253 -17.32 5.00 -5.41
C VAL A 253 -18.10 6.21 -4.88
N ARG A 254 -18.90 6.83 -5.75
CA ARG A 254 -19.66 8.06 -5.45
C ARG A 254 -21.04 7.83 -4.85
N SER A 255 -21.55 6.61 -4.91
CA SER A 255 -22.82 6.18 -4.34
C SER A 255 -22.78 4.69 -4.07
N ASN A 256 -23.59 4.22 -3.12
CA ASN A 256 -23.68 2.79 -2.83
C ASN A 256 -24.01 2.00 -4.10
N MET A 257 -23.23 0.97 -4.39
CA MET A 257 -23.44 0.08 -5.54
C MET A 257 -23.25 -1.38 -5.12
N ALA A 258 -23.56 -2.30 -6.01
CA ALA A 258 -23.38 -3.73 -5.81
C ALA A 258 -23.10 -4.44 -7.14
N ASP A 259 -22.58 -5.65 -7.08
CA ASP A 259 -22.28 -6.52 -8.21
C ASP A 259 -21.46 -5.80 -9.30
N LYS A 260 -20.26 -5.36 -8.92
CA LYS A 260 -19.34 -4.65 -9.82
C LYS A 260 -17.99 -5.33 -9.93
N ALA A 261 -17.55 -5.41 -11.19
CA ALA A 261 -16.18 -5.70 -11.54
C ALA A 261 -15.49 -4.41 -12.00
N PHE A 262 -14.24 -4.23 -11.57
CA PHE A 262 -13.38 -3.13 -11.95
C PHE A 262 -12.18 -3.69 -12.69
N SER A 263 -12.02 -3.28 -13.94
CA SER A 263 -10.92 -3.69 -14.80
C SER A 263 -10.27 -2.48 -15.47
N PHE A 264 -9.10 -2.68 -16.03
CA PHE A 264 -8.42 -1.65 -16.80
C PHE A 264 -8.89 -1.69 -18.26
N SER A 265 -9.13 -0.51 -18.83
CA SER A 265 -9.32 -0.31 -20.28
C SER A 265 -8.39 0.80 -20.78
N GLU A 266 -8.28 0.99 -22.07
CA GLU A 266 -7.45 2.05 -22.69
C GLU A 266 -7.74 3.46 -22.13
N ASN A 267 -8.94 3.70 -21.69
CA ASN A 267 -9.41 5.00 -21.16
C ASN A 267 -9.43 5.09 -19.62
N GLY A 268 -8.87 4.09 -18.92
CA GLY A 268 -8.85 4.06 -17.46
C GLY A 268 -9.59 2.88 -16.86
N ILE A 269 -10.21 3.06 -15.67
CA ILE A 269 -10.96 1.99 -15.00
C ILE A 269 -12.35 1.87 -15.65
N GLN A 270 -12.65 0.69 -16.15
CA GLN A 270 -13.97 0.29 -16.60
C GLN A 270 -14.70 -0.47 -15.50
N THR A 271 -16.01 -0.21 -15.35
CA THR A 271 -16.87 -0.94 -14.43
C THR A 271 -17.94 -1.72 -15.21
N SER A 272 -18.08 -3.01 -14.90
CA SER A 272 -19.09 -3.90 -15.48
C SER A 272 -19.80 -4.68 -14.38
N SER A 273 -20.81 -5.50 -14.71
CA SER A 273 -21.32 -6.47 -13.75
C SER A 273 -20.34 -7.64 -13.59
N CYS A 274 -20.29 -8.25 -12.40
CA CYS A 274 -19.43 -9.42 -12.18
C CYS A 274 -19.78 -10.57 -13.13
N SER A 275 -21.06 -10.75 -13.47
CA SER A 275 -21.54 -11.81 -14.35
C SER A 275 -21.12 -11.63 -15.81
N GLU A 276 -20.91 -10.40 -16.27
CA GLU A 276 -20.42 -10.14 -17.62
C GLU A 276 -18.92 -10.48 -17.74
N LEU A 277 -18.12 -10.04 -16.78
CA LEU A 277 -16.67 -10.22 -16.85
C LEU A 277 -16.23 -11.65 -16.48
N LEU A 278 -17.00 -12.37 -15.66
CA LEU A 278 -16.69 -13.77 -15.28
C LEU A 278 -16.81 -14.76 -16.45
N LYS A 279 -17.38 -14.37 -17.58
CA LYS A 279 -17.41 -15.19 -18.79
C LYS A 279 -16.07 -15.23 -19.52
N ASP A 280 -15.22 -14.26 -19.26
CA ASP A 280 -13.91 -14.09 -19.90
C ASP A 280 -12.74 -14.57 -18.99
N TYR A 281 -13.03 -15.00 -17.74
CA TYR A 281 -12.12 -15.50 -16.72
C TYR A 281 -12.53 -16.87 -16.18
#